data_ad6ffdcd14cbbfffda96a7d9ae266c04
#
_entry.id   ad6ffdcd14cbbfffda96a7d9ae266c04
#
_cell.length_a   1.000
_cell.length_b   1.000
_cell.length_c   1.000
_cell.angle_alpha   90.00
_cell.angle_beta   90.00
_cell.angle_gamma   90.00
#
_symmetry.space_group_name_H-M   'P 1'
#
loop_
_entity.id
_entity.type
_entity.pdbx_description
1 polymer ?
#
loop_
_entity_poly.entity_id
_entity_poly.type
_entity_poly.pdbx_seq_one_letter_code
_entity_poly.pdbx_strand_id
1 'polypeptide(L)'
;LVGSEMCIRDRRVLPVFLKDGNIPELLDAAQYDFVVDAIDTLAPKCHLIAEALKRHIKIVSSMGAGAKSDITQVRFADIWDTYHCGLSKAVRKRLQKLGIKRKLPVVFSTEQADPKAVLLTEDEQNKKSTCGTVSYMPAVFGCYLAEYVIKRL
;
A
#
# COMPACT_ATOMS: atom_id res chain seq x y z
N LEU A 1 -10.15 4.09 24.56
CA LEU A 1 -9.49 5.41 24.43
C LEU A 1 -8.10 5.44 25.07
N VAL A 2 -7.91 4.77 26.22
CA VAL A 2 -6.61 4.72 26.91
C VAL A 2 -5.53 4.06 26.05
N GLY A 3 -5.87 3.03 25.28
CA GLY A 3 -4.93 2.37 24.37
C GLY A 3 -4.45 3.27 23.21
N SER A 4 -5.27 4.23 22.77
CA SER A 4 -4.89 5.14 21.69
C SER A 4 -3.89 6.21 22.16
N GLU A 5 -3.94 6.63 23.40
CA GLU A 5 -2.97 7.58 23.96
C GLU A 5 -1.58 6.96 24.13
N MET A 6 -1.50 5.70 24.54
CA MET A 6 -0.22 4.98 24.60
C MET A 6 0.42 4.87 23.22
N CYS A 7 -0.36 4.53 22.19
CA CYS A 7 0.12 4.45 20.81
C CYS A 7 0.58 5.81 20.25
N ILE A 8 0.01 6.93 20.72
CA ILE A 8 0.38 8.28 20.27
C ILE A 8 1.76 8.69 20.81
N ARG A 9 2.13 8.30 22.02
CA ARG A 9 3.40 8.68 22.64
C ARG A 9 4.63 8.05 21.96
N ASP A 10 4.47 6.89 21.40
CA ASP A 10 5.57 6.13 20.77
C ASP A 10 5.65 6.37 19.25
N ARG A 11 4.93 7.36 18.75
CA ARG A 11 4.79 7.62 17.32
C ARG A 11 5.47 8.93 16.93
N ARG A 12 6.40 8.84 15.96
CA ARG A 12 6.95 10.02 15.28
C ARG A 12 6.14 10.29 14.01
N VAL A 13 5.48 11.44 13.96
CA VAL A 13 4.75 11.89 12.76
C VAL A 13 5.64 12.79 11.93
N LEU A 14 5.77 12.49 10.64
CA LEU A 14 6.49 13.30 9.66
C LEU A 14 5.46 13.84 8.65
N PRO A 15 5.04 15.11 8.73
CA PRO A 15 4.06 15.70 7.83
C PRO A 15 4.71 16.09 6.49
N VAL A 16 5.21 15.09 5.75
CA VAL A 16 5.90 15.28 4.48
C VAL A 16 5.23 14.44 3.38
N PHE A 17 5.14 15.00 2.18
CA PHE A 17 4.76 14.22 1.02
C PHE A 17 5.97 13.43 0.52
N LEU A 18 5.83 12.11 0.45
CA LEU A 18 6.90 11.23 -0.03
C LEU A 18 7.14 11.44 -1.53
N LYS A 19 8.39 11.76 -1.87
CA LYS A 19 8.88 11.95 -3.24
C LYS A 19 10.18 11.16 -3.42
N ASP A 20 10.59 11.02 -4.67
CA ASP A 20 11.80 10.29 -5.03
C ASP A 20 13.06 10.77 -4.27
N GLY A 21 13.14 12.07 -3.97
CA GLY A 21 14.29 12.66 -3.27
C GLY A 21 14.34 12.42 -1.77
N ASN A 22 13.17 12.25 -1.08
CA ASN A 22 13.14 12.16 0.39
C ASN A 22 12.93 10.74 0.92
N ILE A 23 12.52 9.79 0.07
CA ILE A 23 12.32 8.40 0.48
C ILE A 23 13.63 7.72 0.90
N PRO A 24 14.76 7.84 0.16
CA PRO A 24 16.04 7.30 0.61
C PRO A 24 16.46 7.83 1.98
N GLU A 25 16.43 9.14 2.18
CA GLU A 25 16.80 9.80 3.45
C GLU A 25 15.93 9.29 4.61
N LEU A 26 14.62 9.14 4.38
CA LEU A 26 13.70 8.60 5.38
C LEU A 26 14.05 7.17 5.77
N LEU A 27 14.36 6.32 4.80
CA LEU A 27 14.70 4.92 5.06
C LEU A 27 16.09 4.75 5.68
N ASP A 28 16.98 5.72 5.49
CA ASP A 28 18.32 5.73 6.08
C ASP A 28 18.36 6.42 7.46
N ALA A 29 17.29 7.12 7.85
CA ALA A 29 17.21 7.87 9.11
C ALA A 29 17.12 6.99 10.38
N ALA A 30 16.74 5.71 10.24
CA ALA A 30 16.64 4.77 11.35
C ALA A 30 16.76 3.32 10.85
N GLN A 31 17.01 2.40 11.78
CA GLN A 31 16.87 0.97 11.49
C GLN A 31 15.40 0.58 11.62
N TYR A 32 14.78 0.22 10.52
CA TYR A 32 13.39 -0.22 10.49
C TYR A 32 13.32 -1.74 10.42
N ASP A 33 12.64 -2.36 11.36
CA ASP A 33 12.35 -3.80 11.34
C ASP A 33 11.38 -4.15 10.22
N PHE A 34 10.47 -3.21 9.92
CA PHE A 34 9.42 -3.42 8.94
C PHE A 34 8.91 -2.09 8.34
N VAL A 35 8.62 -2.09 7.05
CA VAL A 35 7.93 -1.00 6.34
C VAL A 35 6.53 -1.46 5.95
N VAL A 36 5.53 -0.65 6.28
CA VAL A 36 4.15 -0.85 5.81
C VAL A 36 3.82 0.26 4.81
N ASP A 37 3.59 -0.13 3.58
CA ASP A 37 3.19 0.79 2.52
C ASP A 37 1.67 0.81 2.35
N ALA A 38 1.05 1.95 2.63
CA ALA A 38 -0.37 2.21 2.44
C ALA A 38 -0.62 3.41 1.51
N ILE A 39 0.36 3.75 0.66
CA ILE A 39 0.27 4.87 -0.29
C ILE A 39 -0.65 4.47 -1.45
N ASP A 40 -1.56 5.34 -1.87
CA ASP A 40 -2.44 5.11 -3.03
C ASP A 40 -1.89 5.70 -4.33
N THR A 41 -0.95 6.65 -4.24
CA THR A 41 -0.30 7.28 -5.38
C THR A 41 0.81 6.40 -5.95
N LEU A 42 0.73 6.09 -7.24
CA LEU A 42 1.57 5.06 -7.88
C LEU A 42 3.07 5.34 -7.81
N ALA A 43 3.51 6.57 -8.10
CA ALA A 43 4.94 6.88 -8.20
C ALA A 43 5.65 6.78 -6.84
N PRO A 44 5.21 7.48 -5.76
CA PRO A 44 5.80 7.34 -4.43
C PRO A 44 5.74 5.92 -3.89
N LYS A 45 4.61 5.23 -4.09
CA LYS A 45 4.44 3.83 -3.70
C LYS A 45 5.52 2.92 -4.30
N CYS A 46 5.68 2.97 -5.61
CA CYS A 46 6.66 2.13 -6.29
C CYS A 46 8.09 2.50 -5.91
N HIS A 47 8.37 3.77 -5.66
CA HIS A 47 9.68 4.21 -5.21
C HIS A 47 9.99 3.71 -3.79
N LEU A 48 9.05 3.87 -2.85
CA LEU A 48 9.19 3.33 -1.49
C LEU A 48 9.43 1.82 -1.49
N ILE A 49 8.65 1.07 -2.27
CA ILE A 49 8.84 -0.37 -2.42
C ILE A 49 10.24 -0.69 -2.97
N ALA A 50 10.66 0.00 -4.02
CA ALA A 50 11.96 -0.21 -4.65
C ALA A 50 13.12 0.04 -3.68
N GLU A 51 13.07 1.17 -2.95
CA GLU A 51 14.12 1.56 -2.02
C GLU A 51 14.16 0.66 -0.77
N ALA A 52 13.02 0.22 -0.25
CA ALA A 52 12.97 -0.75 0.85
C ALA A 52 13.55 -2.11 0.42
N LEU A 53 13.20 -2.60 -0.78
CA LEU A 53 13.73 -3.85 -1.31
C LEU A 53 15.23 -3.79 -1.58
N LYS A 54 15.76 -2.67 -2.08
CA LYS A 54 17.22 -2.46 -2.27
C LYS A 54 17.97 -2.55 -0.94
N ARG A 55 17.40 -2.00 0.12
CA ARG A 55 17.99 -2.00 1.48
C ARG A 55 17.73 -3.29 2.25
N HIS A 56 17.07 -4.27 1.65
CA HIS A 56 16.66 -5.51 2.29
C HIS A 56 15.76 -5.33 3.52
N ILE A 57 15.06 -4.20 3.61
CA ILE A 57 14.08 -3.96 4.68
C ILE A 57 12.82 -4.78 4.37
N LYS A 58 12.30 -5.47 5.39
CA LYS A 58 11.02 -6.20 5.26
C LYS A 58 9.91 -5.19 4.92
N ILE A 59 9.10 -5.49 3.91
CA ILE A 59 8.00 -4.60 3.48
C ILE A 59 6.75 -5.41 3.16
N VAL A 60 5.59 -4.85 3.51
CA VAL A 60 4.27 -5.30 3.06
C VAL A 60 3.50 -4.10 2.49
N SER A 61 2.73 -4.30 1.44
CA SER A 61 2.05 -3.20 0.76
C SER A 61 0.54 -3.44 0.67
N SER A 62 -0.24 -2.39 0.91
CA SER A 62 -1.69 -2.37 0.66
C SER A 62 -1.96 -2.09 -0.80
N MET A 63 -2.84 -2.87 -1.41
CA MET A 63 -3.35 -2.59 -2.76
C MET A 63 -4.66 -1.78 -2.68
N GLY A 64 -5.31 -1.57 -3.83
CA GLY A 64 -6.51 -0.73 -3.89
C GLY A 64 -7.72 -1.38 -3.22
N ALA A 65 -8.34 -0.65 -2.30
CA ALA A 65 -9.59 -1.00 -1.63
C ALA A 65 -10.83 -0.37 -2.29
N GLY A 66 -10.64 0.52 -3.26
CA GLY A 66 -11.73 1.20 -3.96
C GLY A 66 -12.60 0.26 -4.80
N ALA A 67 -13.89 0.54 -4.87
CA ALA A 67 -14.92 -0.27 -5.55
C ALA A 67 -14.96 -1.73 -5.06
N LYS A 68 -14.70 -1.95 -3.78
CA LYS A 68 -14.72 -3.22 -3.06
C LYS A 68 -15.63 -3.11 -1.85
N SER A 69 -16.37 -4.19 -1.56
CA SER A 69 -17.33 -4.24 -0.45
C SER A 69 -17.30 -5.56 0.32
N ASP A 70 -16.80 -6.62 -0.27
CA ASP A 70 -16.77 -7.95 0.34
C ASP A 70 -15.45 -8.19 1.08
N ILE A 71 -15.51 -8.10 2.42
CA ILE A 71 -14.37 -8.34 3.31
C ILE A 71 -13.86 -9.79 3.26
N THR A 72 -14.71 -10.74 2.89
CA THR A 72 -14.33 -12.16 2.82
C THR A 72 -13.39 -12.46 1.67
N GLN A 73 -13.28 -11.53 0.72
CA GLN A 73 -12.38 -11.63 -0.43
C GLN A 73 -11.02 -10.93 -0.22
N VAL A 74 -10.79 -10.33 0.96
CA VAL A 74 -9.48 -9.75 1.30
C VAL A 74 -8.48 -10.86 1.62
N ARG A 75 -7.27 -10.80 1.03
CA ARG A 75 -6.23 -11.85 1.16
C ARG A 75 -4.83 -11.28 1.09
N PHE A 76 -3.90 -12.09 1.57
CA PHE A 76 -2.48 -11.92 1.26
C PHE A 76 -2.14 -12.64 -0.05
N ALA A 77 -1.23 -12.05 -0.80
CA ALA A 77 -0.59 -12.69 -1.94
C ALA A 77 0.79 -12.09 -2.19
N ASP A 78 1.56 -12.70 -3.10
CA ASP A 78 2.63 -11.98 -3.77
C ASP A 78 2.02 -10.98 -4.77
N ILE A 79 2.65 -9.83 -4.95
CA ILE A 79 2.19 -8.82 -5.92
C ILE A 79 2.01 -9.43 -7.32
N TRP A 80 2.83 -10.42 -7.69
CA TRP A 80 2.81 -11.06 -9.00
C TRP A 80 1.60 -11.99 -9.20
N ASP A 81 0.98 -12.46 -8.12
CA ASP A 81 -0.18 -13.35 -8.11
C ASP A 81 -1.51 -12.60 -7.98
N THR A 82 -1.46 -11.25 -7.90
CA THR A 82 -2.68 -10.45 -7.73
C THR A 82 -3.46 -10.28 -9.03
N TYR A 83 -4.78 -10.20 -8.91
CA TYR A 83 -5.72 -10.00 -10.02
C TYR A 83 -6.88 -9.08 -9.60
N HIS A 84 -7.75 -8.69 -10.51
CA HIS A 84 -8.93 -7.82 -10.29
C HIS A 84 -8.64 -6.51 -9.52
N CYS A 85 -7.40 -6.03 -9.54
CA CYS A 85 -6.98 -4.79 -8.88
C CYS A 85 -6.17 -3.92 -9.84
N GLY A 86 -6.71 -2.75 -10.20
CA GLY A 86 -6.06 -1.80 -11.11
C GLY A 86 -4.74 -1.27 -10.56
N LEU A 87 -4.68 -0.95 -9.25
CA LEU A 87 -3.47 -0.48 -8.60
C LEU A 87 -2.38 -1.56 -8.63
N SER A 88 -2.71 -2.82 -8.29
CA SER A 88 -1.74 -3.92 -8.36
C SER A 88 -1.16 -4.09 -9.76
N LYS A 89 -2.02 -4.02 -10.79
CA LYS A 89 -1.58 -4.08 -12.20
C LYS A 89 -0.60 -2.96 -12.55
N ALA A 90 -0.90 -1.74 -12.10
CA ALA A 90 -0.03 -0.59 -12.34
C ALA A 90 1.31 -0.71 -11.58
N VAL A 91 1.28 -1.14 -10.33
CA VAL A 91 2.47 -1.39 -9.50
C VAL A 91 3.36 -2.45 -10.15
N ARG A 92 2.82 -3.63 -10.54
CA ARG A 92 3.58 -4.67 -11.25
C ARG A 92 4.29 -4.12 -12.48
N LYS A 93 3.52 -3.40 -13.34
CA LYS A 93 4.08 -2.81 -14.56
C LYS A 93 5.23 -1.84 -14.27
N ARG A 94 5.11 -1.06 -13.20
CA ARG A 94 6.16 -0.10 -12.80
C ARG A 94 7.38 -0.80 -12.22
N LEU A 95 7.19 -1.79 -11.35
CA LEU A 95 8.28 -2.58 -10.77
C LEU A 95 9.04 -3.36 -11.84
N GLN A 96 8.36 -3.92 -12.83
CA GLN A 96 9.01 -4.56 -14.00
C GLN A 96 9.89 -3.60 -14.77
N LYS A 97 9.43 -2.35 -15.02
CA LYS A 97 10.24 -1.32 -15.66
C LYS A 97 11.47 -0.92 -14.86
N LEU A 98 11.41 -1.04 -13.53
CA LEU A 98 12.53 -0.81 -12.61
C LEU A 98 13.44 -2.05 -12.47
N GLY A 99 13.18 -3.13 -13.20
CA GLY A 99 13.95 -4.38 -13.12
C GLY A 99 13.72 -5.19 -11.84
N ILE A 100 12.69 -4.84 -11.05
CA ILE A 100 12.38 -5.50 -9.78
C ILE A 100 11.48 -6.70 -10.05
N LYS A 101 11.98 -7.90 -9.72
CA LYS A 101 11.25 -9.18 -9.84
C LYS A 101 11.12 -9.90 -8.49
N ARG A 102 11.56 -9.26 -7.39
CA ARG A 102 11.52 -9.85 -6.04
C ARG A 102 10.07 -10.00 -5.56
N LYS A 103 9.87 -11.00 -4.70
CA LYS A 103 8.60 -11.18 -4.00
C LYS A 103 8.26 -9.93 -3.17
N LEU A 104 7.01 -9.52 -3.24
CA LEU A 104 6.45 -8.43 -2.45
C LEU A 104 5.11 -8.89 -1.88
N PRO A 105 5.03 -9.13 -0.57
CA PRO A 105 3.77 -9.45 0.06
C PRO A 105 2.83 -8.26 0.02
N VAL A 106 1.59 -8.51 -0.36
CA VAL A 106 0.56 -7.48 -0.46
C VAL A 106 -0.76 -7.95 0.13
N VAL A 107 -1.54 -6.99 0.62
CA VAL A 107 -2.97 -7.17 0.92
C VAL A 107 -3.77 -6.66 -0.26
N PHE A 108 -4.67 -7.48 -0.79
CA PHE A 108 -5.55 -7.12 -1.88
C PHE A 108 -6.91 -7.81 -1.75
N SER A 109 -7.92 -7.38 -2.50
CA SER A 109 -9.19 -8.09 -2.62
C SER A 109 -9.29 -8.78 -3.98
N THR A 110 -9.76 -10.02 -3.97
CA THR A 110 -10.06 -10.80 -5.18
C THR A 110 -11.37 -10.39 -5.84
N GLU A 111 -12.19 -9.59 -5.16
CA GLU A 111 -13.43 -9.05 -5.67
C GLU A 111 -13.21 -8.29 -6.98
N GLN A 112 -14.06 -8.52 -7.97
CA GLN A 112 -14.04 -7.73 -9.20
C GLN A 112 -14.73 -6.38 -8.93
N ALA A 113 -14.04 -5.28 -9.20
CA ALA A 113 -14.61 -3.96 -9.04
C ALA A 113 -15.83 -3.78 -9.96
N ASP A 114 -16.93 -3.23 -9.42
CA ASP A 114 -18.06 -2.83 -10.23
C ASP A 114 -17.62 -1.65 -11.14
N PRO A 115 -17.75 -1.79 -12.47
CA PRO A 115 -17.41 -0.71 -13.41
C PRO A 115 -18.19 0.58 -13.14
N LYS A 116 -19.40 0.49 -12.57
CA LYS A 116 -20.22 1.65 -12.21
C LYS A 116 -19.71 2.43 -10.99
N ALA A 117 -18.89 1.80 -10.16
CA ALA A 117 -18.27 2.45 -9.00
C ALA A 117 -16.99 3.23 -9.34
N VAL A 118 -16.56 3.21 -10.61
CA VAL A 118 -15.36 3.90 -11.08
C VAL A 118 -15.78 5.17 -11.81
N LEU A 119 -15.47 6.32 -11.21
CA LEU A 119 -15.66 7.63 -11.85
C LEU A 119 -14.34 8.06 -12.50
N LEU A 120 -14.41 8.44 -13.77
CA LEU A 120 -13.30 9.08 -14.46
C LEU A 120 -13.24 10.54 -14.00
N THR A 121 -12.12 10.96 -13.42
CA THR A 121 -11.90 12.36 -13.01
C THR A 121 -10.87 12.98 -13.94
N GLU A 122 -11.23 14.11 -14.56
CA GLU A 122 -10.35 14.88 -15.44
C GLU A 122 -9.45 15.85 -14.68
N ASP A 123 -9.77 16.18 -13.41
CA ASP A 123 -9.20 17.31 -12.66
C ASP A 123 -8.20 16.97 -11.53
N GLU A 124 -7.91 15.70 -11.24
CA GLU A 124 -6.93 15.36 -10.20
C GLU A 124 -5.54 15.13 -10.78
N GLN A 125 -4.58 15.99 -10.43
CA GLN A 125 -3.16 15.77 -10.71
C GLN A 125 -2.72 14.38 -10.19
N ASN A 126 -2.39 13.47 -11.11
CA ASN A 126 -1.90 12.09 -10.85
C ASN A 126 -2.96 10.99 -10.63
N LYS A 127 -4.27 11.25 -10.72
CA LYS A 127 -5.30 10.20 -10.72
C LYS A 127 -6.15 10.29 -11.99
N LYS A 128 -6.20 9.19 -12.75
CA LYS A 128 -7.06 9.09 -13.95
C LYS A 128 -8.49 8.63 -13.65
N SER A 129 -8.73 8.15 -12.44
CA SER A 129 -10.04 7.68 -12.00
C SER A 129 -10.12 7.66 -10.49
N THR A 130 -11.28 8.01 -9.96
CA THR A 130 -11.61 7.90 -8.53
C THR A 130 -12.63 6.78 -8.36
N CYS A 131 -12.40 5.91 -7.38
CA CYS A 131 -13.33 4.85 -7.03
C CYS A 131 -13.96 5.18 -5.68
N GLY A 132 -15.27 5.02 -5.57
CA GLY A 132 -15.94 5.01 -4.28
C GLY A 132 -15.34 3.94 -3.37
N THR A 133 -15.16 4.25 -2.09
CA THR A 133 -14.61 3.31 -1.10
C THR A 133 -15.53 3.25 0.11
N VAL A 134 -16.02 2.06 0.45
CA VAL A 134 -16.74 1.86 1.70
C VAL A 134 -15.78 1.90 2.88
N SER A 135 -16.16 2.61 3.94
CA SER A 135 -15.26 3.00 5.04
C SER A 135 -14.58 1.82 5.76
N TYR A 136 -15.26 0.68 5.86
CA TYR A 136 -14.70 -0.49 6.55
C TYR A 136 -13.62 -1.22 5.73
N MET A 137 -13.62 -1.14 4.41
CA MET A 137 -12.63 -1.86 3.59
C MET A 137 -11.19 -1.46 3.87
N PRO A 138 -10.82 -0.16 3.89
CA PRO A 138 -9.47 0.24 4.29
C PRO A 138 -9.10 -0.20 5.71
N ALA A 139 -10.06 -0.21 6.65
CA ALA A 139 -9.84 -0.65 8.02
C ALA A 139 -9.48 -2.16 8.05
N VAL A 140 -10.21 -3.00 7.31
CA VAL A 140 -9.90 -4.43 7.18
C VAL A 140 -8.51 -4.63 6.56
N PHE A 141 -8.17 -3.91 5.50
CA PHE A 141 -6.83 -3.95 4.91
C PHE A 141 -5.76 -3.60 5.96
N GLY A 142 -6.01 -2.57 6.78
CA GLY A 142 -5.12 -2.19 7.89
C GLY A 142 -4.95 -3.31 8.93
N CYS A 143 -6.03 -4.00 9.31
CA CYS A 143 -5.96 -5.15 10.21
C CYS A 143 -5.12 -6.30 9.64
N TYR A 144 -5.28 -6.61 8.36
CA TYR A 144 -4.44 -7.61 7.68
C TYR A 144 -2.97 -7.20 7.68
N LEU A 145 -2.66 -5.95 7.36
CA LEU A 145 -1.27 -5.45 7.41
C LEU A 145 -0.67 -5.57 8.81
N ALA A 146 -1.45 -5.19 9.85
CA ALA A 146 -1.02 -5.32 11.25
C ALA A 146 -0.75 -6.78 11.62
N GLU A 147 -1.67 -7.70 11.28
CA GLU A 147 -1.46 -9.14 11.48
C GLU A 147 -0.18 -9.63 10.80
N TYR A 148 0.04 -9.22 9.55
CA TYR A 148 1.21 -9.64 8.78
C TYR A 148 2.52 -9.23 9.47
N VAL A 149 2.58 -7.99 9.95
CA VAL A 149 3.76 -7.44 10.63
C VAL A 149 3.99 -8.14 11.98
N ILE A 150 2.96 -8.14 12.85
CA ILE A 150 3.06 -8.69 14.22
C ILE A 150 3.53 -10.15 14.22
N LYS A 151 3.08 -10.96 13.25
CA LYS A 151 3.50 -12.37 13.15
C LYS A 151 4.93 -12.55 12.62
N ARG A 152 5.62 -11.50 12.17
CA ARG A 152 6.95 -11.55 11.50
C ARG A 152 8.00 -10.63 12.10
N LEU A 153 7.65 -9.87 13.14
CA LEU A 153 8.57 -9.22 14.06
C LEU A 153 9.18 -10.25 15.00
#